data_e8d2472498435368dff4b24544a6f620
#
_entry.id   e8d2472498435368dff4b24544a6f620
#
_cell.length_a   1.000
_cell.length_b   1.000
_cell.length_c   1.000
_cell.angle_alpha   90.00
_cell.angle_beta   90.00
_cell.angle_gamma   90.00
#
_symmetry.space_group_name_H-M   'P 1'
#
loop_
_entity.id
_entity.type
_entity.pdbx_description
1 polymer ?
#
loop_
_entity_poly.entity_id
_entity_poly.type
_entity_poly.pdbx_seq_one_letter_code
_entity_poly.pdbx_strand_id
1 'polypeptide(L)'
;MAQFTRMETLNAIYEGGIVPVFYNADVEVAKQIVDAITAAGGRIAEFTNRGDFAIEVFAELVKYARDTHPRMIMGIGSVIDAPTAAMYIANGANFVVGPTLNAEAAETCNRRKVPYSPGCGSATEIQQAHELGVEIVKLFPGGQVGGPAFVKAVKGPSPWVSIMPTGGVDATEESITAWIQAGAVALGIGSKLVSKDLVAAGDFDAIRDKVKDCLWWVKKARGESLFVSIEHPGIYPTKDGGGQEVAEWYAQTFGFDMKVGNSTIFISGDGKGRLEIAKEPTADKAHVCVLVHNFEQAVADLEARGIELEEATVKPALKAAYLKAADPAGYRVHLLWNPSVT
;
A
#
# COMPACT_ATOMS: atom_id res chain seq x y z
N MET A 1 -19.50 -10.58 -4.86
CA MET A 1 -18.84 -10.83 -3.55
C MET A 1 -17.53 -10.06 -3.52
N ALA A 2 -17.10 -9.62 -2.33
CA ALA A 2 -15.77 -9.04 -2.16
C ALA A 2 -14.69 -9.96 -2.74
N GLN A 3 -13.67 -9.40 -3.37
CA GLN A 3 -12.56 -10.15 -3.96
C GLN A 3 -11.60 -10.65 -2.86
N PHE A 4 -11.42 -9.83 -1.83
CA PHE A 4 -10.53 -10.12 -0.70
C PHE A 4 -11.35 -10.49 0.53
N THR A 5 -10.78 -11.35 1.36
CA THR A 5 -11.34 -11.68 2.66
C THR A 5 -11.30 -10.48 3.61
N ARG A 6 -12.09 -10.53 4.69
CA ARG A 6 -12.06 -9.52 5.76
C ARG A 6 -10.65 -9.34 6.32
N MET A 7 -9.93 -10.43 6.57
CA MET A 7 -8.59 -10.39 7.15
C MET A 7 -7.55 -9.81 6.19
N GLU A 8 -7.58 -10.20 4.91
CA GLU A 8 -6.69 -9.61 3.90
C GLU A 8 -6.89 -8.10 3.77
N THR A 9 -8.16 -7.65 3.78
CA THR A 9 -8.50 -6.23 3.71
C THR A 9 -8.01 -5.46 4.93
N LEU A 10 -8.25 -5.97 6.15
CA LEU A 10 -7.79 -5.35 7.38
C LEU A 10 -6.26 -5.30 7.45
N ASN A 11 -5.58 -6.40 7.14
CA ASN A 11 -4.12 -6.45 7.12
C ASN A 11 -3.55 -5.42 6.12
N ALA A 12 -4.14 -5.31 4.93
CA ALA A 12 -3.67 -4.33 3.94
C ALA A 12 -3.87 -2.87 4.41
N ILE A 13 -4.94 -2.57 5.18
CA ILE A 13 -5.12 -1.26 5.81
C ILE A 13 -4.04 -1.01 6.87
N TYR A 14 -3.75 -1.99 7.72
CA TYR A 14 -2.70 -1.89 8.75
C TYR A 14 -1.31 -1.74 8.13
N GLU A 15 -0.97 -2.57 7.17
CA GLU A 15 0.35 -2.58 6.50
C GLU A 15 0.59 -1.27 5.75
N GLY A 16 -0.36 -0.86 4.91
CA GLY A 16 -0.26 0.35 4.11
C GLY A 16 -0.29 1.63 4.95
N GLY A 17 -1.12 1.65 5.98
CA GLY A 17 -1.25 2.77 6.92
C GLY A 17 -1.85 4.04 6.33
N ILE A 18 -2.19 4.07 5.05
CA ILE A 18 -2.99 5.12 4.41
C ILE A 18 -4.12 4.53 3.59
N VAL A 19 -5.24 5.22 3.58
CA VAL A 19 -6.40 4.96 2.72
C VAL A 19 -6.66 6.23 1.93
N PRO A 20 -6.22 6.31 0.66
CA PRO A 20 -6.60 7.40 -0.24
C PRO A 20 -8.11 7.43 -0.43
N VAL A 21 -8.72 8.60 -0.20
CA VAL A 21 -10.17 8.81 -0.27
C VAL A 21 -10.49 9.76 -1.41
N PHE A 22 -11.31 9.34 -2.36
CA PHE A 22 -11.65 10.18 -3.50
C PHE A 22 -13.06 9.93 -4.03
N TYR A 23 -13.54 10.87 -4.84
CA TYR A 23 -14.70 10.77 -5.71
C TYR A 23 -14.39 11.41 -7.04
N ASN A 24 -14.80 10.78 -8.10
CA ASN A 24 -14.90 11.40 -9.43
C ASN A 24 -16.11 10.81 -10.16
N ALA A 25 -16.89 11.66 -10.84
CA ALA A 25 -18.04 11.23 -11.62
C ALA A 25 -17.62 10.63 -12.98
N ASP A 26 -16.43 10.98 -13.47
CA ASP A 26 -15.84 10.43 -14.68
C ASP A 26 -15.06 9.16 -14.34
N VAL A 27 -15.48 8.04 -14.89
CA VAL A 27 -14.87 6.73 -14.64
C VAL A 27 -13.44 6.63 -15.16
N GLU A 28 -13.11 7.30 -16.28
CA GLU A 28 -11.76 7.25 -16.83
C GLU A 28 -10.79 8.05 -15.95
N VAL A 29 -11.21 9.18 -15.41
CA VAL A 29 -10.43 9.91 -14.39
C VAL A 29 -10.28 9.09 -13.11
N ALA A 30 -11.34 8.40 -12.68
CA ALA A 30 -11.29 7.53 -11.50
C ALA A 30 -10.29 6.37 -11.68
N LYS A 31 -10.22 5.77 -12.88
CA LYS A 31 -9.21 4.74 -13.24
C LYS A 31 -7.79 5.30 -13.14
N GLN A 32 -7.52 6.49 -13.69
CA GLN A 32 -6.19 7.13 -13.62
C GLN A 32 -5.76 7.42 -12.17
N ILE A 33 -6.71 7.78 -11.29
CA ILE A 33 -6.41 7.92 -9.85
C ILE A 33 -6.00 6.57 -9.24
N VAL A 34 -6.71 5.49 -9.55
CA VAL A 34 -6.36 4.13 -9.07
C VAL A 34 -5.01 3.68 -9.62
N ASP A 35 -4.71 3.98 -10.90
CA ASP A 35 -3.41 3.70 -11.51
C ASP A 35 -2.27 4.41 -10.77
N ALA A 36 -2.45 5.70 -10.46
CA ALA A 36 -1.48 6.50 -9.71
C ALA A 36 -1.25 5.95 -8.30
N ILE A 37 -2.34 5.57 -7.58
CA ILE A 37 -2.25 4.95 -6.24
C ILE A 37 -1.49 3.62 -6.32
N THR A 38 -1.81 2.78 -7.29
CA THR A 38 -1.16 1.47 -7.47
C THR A 38 0.31 1.62 -7.85
N ALA A 39 0.63 2.53 -8.77
CA ALA A 39 2.00 2.81 -9.20
C ALA A 39 2.88 3.35 -8.05
N ALA A 40 2.28 3.98 -7.03
CA ALA A 40 2.96 4.40 -5.81
C ALA A 40 3.23 3.26 -4.81
N GLY A 41 2.65 2.07 -5.02
CA GLY A 41 2.67 0.95 -4.07
C GLY A 41 1.44 0.88 -3.16
N GLY A 42 0.43 1.75 -3.35
CA GLY A 42 -0.82 1.68 -2.62
C GLY A 42 -1.65 0.46 -3.02
N ARG A 43 -2.23 -0.20 -2.02
CA ARG A 43 -3.07 -1.41 -2.22
C ARG A 43 -4.53 -1.21 -1.82
N ILE A 44 -4.86 -0.04 -1.29
CA ILE A 44 -6.18 0.30 -0.75
C ILE A 44 -6.61 1.64 -1.33
N ALA A 45 -7.88 1.76 -1.69
CA ALA A 45 -8.51 3.03 -2.05
C ALA A 45 -9.98 3.04 -1.64
N GLU A 46 -10.44 4.16 -1.07
CA GLU A 46 -11.82 4.43 -0.72
C GLU A 46 -12.44 5.35 -1.79
N PHE A 47 -13.31 4.81 -2.64
CA PHE A 47 -14.21 5.63 -3.44
C PHE A 47 -15.38 6.10 -2.56
N THR A 48 -15.94 7.29 -2.79
CA THR A 48 -17.02 7.80 -1.93
C THR A 48 -18.35 7.95 -2.66
N ASN A 49 -19.43 7.54 -2.01
CA ASN A 49 -20.81 7.71 -2.50
C ASN A 49 -21.28 9.16 -2.31
N ARG A 50 -20.82 10.09 -3.16
CA ARG A 50 -21.08 11.53 -3.03
C ARG A 50 -21.75 12.19 -4.22
N GLY A 51 -22.18 11.44 -5.21
CA GLY A 51 -22.84 11.99 -6.38
C GLY A 51 -23.88 11.04 -6.94
N ASP A 52 -24.75 11.56 -7.76
CA ASP A 52 -25.70 10.74 -8.51
C ASP A 52 -24.94 9.74 -9.39
N PHE A 53 -25.47 8.52 -9.53
CA PHE A 53 -24.86 7.44 -10.30
C PHE A 53 -23.46 6.99 -9.82
N ALA A 54 -23.04 7.39 -8.62
CA ALA A 54 -21.74 6.96 -8.05
C ALA A 54 -21.56 5.44 -8.03
N ILE A 55 -22.66 4.69 -7.91
CA ILE A 55 -22.66 3.23 -7.95
C ILE A 55 -22.21 2.66 -9.31
N GLU A 56 -22.58 3.30 -10.40
CA GLU A 56 -22.21 2.88 -11.76
C GLU A 56 -20.71 3.07 -11.98
N VAL A 57 -20.19 4.24 -11.60
CA VAL A 57 -18.75 4.54 -11.65
C VAL A 57 -17.97 3.54 -10.77
N PHE A 58 -18.45 3.28 -9.55
CA PHE A 58 -17.80 2.33 -8.65
C PHE A 58 -17.77 0.92 -9.21
N ALA A 59 -18.88 0.46 -9.79
CA ALA A 59 -18.97 -0.88 -10.37
C ALA A 59 -17.96 -1.08 -11.52
N GLU A 60 -17.85 -0.10 -12.41
CA GLU A 60 -16.86 -0.12 -13.51
C GLU A 60 -15.43 -0.03 -12.98
N LEU A 61 -15.18 0.82 -11.98
CA LEU A 61 -13.87 0.98 -11.36
C LEU A 61 -13.39 -0.31 -10.67
N VAL A 62 -14.30 -1.04 -9.99
CA VAL A 62 -13.99 -2.33 -9.38
C VAL A 62 -13.65 -3.39 -10.43
N LYS A 63 -14.39 -3.44 -11.55
CA LYS A 63 -14.07 -4.36 -12.67
C LYS A 63 -12.68 -4.05 -13.23
N TYR A 64 -12.43 -2.78 -13.54
CA TYR A 64 -11.12 -2.31 -14.00
C TYR A 64 -9.98 -2.70 -13.05
N ALA A 65 -10.15 -2.42 -11.76
CA ALA A 65 -9.13 -2.74 -10.76
C ALA A 65 -8.85 -4.26 -10.66
N ARG A 66 -9.87 -5.10 -10.80
CA ARG A 66 -9.71 -6.56 -10.81
C ARG A 66 -8.90 -7.06 -12.00
N ASP A 67 -9.10 -6.46 -13.16
CA ASP A 67 -8.48 -6.89 -14.41
C ASP A 67 -7.04 -6.37 -14.53
N THR A 68 -6.78 -5.11 -14.12
CA THR A 68 -5.49 -4.43 -14.32
C THR A 68 -4.62 -4.40 -13.08
N HIS A 69 -5.21 -4.35 -11.89
CA HIS A 69 -4.54 -4.22 -10.59
C HIS A 69 -5.05 -5.27 -9.60
N PRO A 70 -4.82 -6.57 -9.81
CA PRO A 70 -5.45 -7.65 -9.05
C PRO A 70 -5.18 -7.63 -7.53
N ARG A 71 -4.20 -6.83 -7.07
CA ARG A 71 -3.90 -6.60 -5.65
C ARG A 71 -4.61 -5.39 -5.05
N MET A 72 -5.28 -4.54 -5.86
CA MET A 72 -5.96 -3.34 -5.39
C MET A 72 -7.27 -3.69 -4.68
N ILE A 73 -7.42 -3.20 -3.48
CA ILE A 73 -8.59 -3.40 -2.62
C ILE A 73 -9.45 -2.13 -2.65
N MET A 74 -10.57 -2.20 -3.36
CA MET A 74 -11.50 -1.09 -3.49
C MET A 74 -12.56 -1.12 -2.41
N GLY A 75 -12.72 -0.02 -1.67
CA GLY A 75 -13.78 0.18 -0.71
C GLY A 75 -14.67 1.36 -1.04
N ILE A 76 -15.74 1.47 -0.29
CA ILE A 76 -16.74 2.52 -0.45
C ILE A 76 -16.90 3.34 0.83
N GLY A 77 -16.84 4.65 0.70
CA GLY A 77 -17.10 5.61 1.77
C GLY A 77 -18.39 6.39 1.60
N SER A 78 -18.73 7.17 2.60
CA SER A 78 -19.98 7.96 2.69
C SER A 78 -21.24 7.08 2.71
N VAL A 79 -21.15 5.88 3.26
CA VAL A 79 -22.28 4.97 3.43
C VAL A 79 -22.96 5.25 4.77
N ILE A 80 -24.25 5.55 4.74
CA ILE A 80 -25.02 5.98 5.91
C ILE A 80 -26.04 4.96 6.40
N ASP A 81 -26.34 3.92 5.63
CA ASP A 81 -27.36 2.93 5.91
C ASP A 81 -27.03 1.53 5.37
N ALA A 82 -27.75 0.52 5.87
CA ALA A 82 -27.58 -0.88 5.50
C ALA A 82 -27.95 -1.19 4.05
N PRO A 83 -29.04 -0.66 3.45
CA PRO A 83 -29.34 -0.87 2.04
C PRO A 83 -28.22 -0.39 1.12
N THR A 84 -27.67 0.79 1.37
CA THR A 84 -26.55 1.34 0.61
C THR A 84 -25.31 0.45 0.77
N ALA A 85 -24.99 0.01 2.00
CA ALA A 85 -23.87 -0.93 2.23
C ALA A 85 -24.06 -2.23 1.43
N ALA A 86 -25.25 -2.83 1.48
CA ALA A 86 -25.56 -4.07 0.76
C ALA A 86 -25.40 -3.92 -0.76
N MET A 87 -25.85 -2.80 -1.31
CA MET A 87 -25.78 -2.48 -2.73
C MET A 87 -24.30 -2.37 -3.20
N TYR A 88 -23.46 -1.65 -2.47
CA TYR A 88 -22.05 -1.52 -2.83
C TYR A 88 -21.26 -2.82 -2.63
N ILE A 89 -21.57 -3.60 -1.58
CA ILE A 89 -20.96 -4.93 -1.41
C ILE A 89 -21.34 -5.86 -2.57
N ALA A 90 -22.58 -5.79 -3.06
CA ALA A 90 -23.01 -6.56 -4.23
C ALA A 90 -22.28 -6.14 -5.51
N ASN A 91 -21.83 -4.88 -5.59
CA ASN A 91 -21.02 -4.33 -6.68
C ASN A 91 -19.51 -4.43 -6.43
N GLY A 92 -19.09 -5.20 -5.41
CA GLY A 92 -17.69 -5.60 -5.24
C GLY A 92 -16.88 -4.79 -4.23
N ALA A 93 -17.52 -3.97 -3.38
CA ALA A 93 -16.81 -3.30 -2.29
C ALA A 93 -16.18 -4.33 -1.34
N ASN A 94 -14.89 -4.15 -1.03
CA ASN A 94 -14.13 -5.00 -0.12
C ASN A 94 -14.17 -4.47 1.32
N PHE A 95 -14.48 -3.20 1.52
CA PHE A 95 -14.74 -2.58 2.83
C PHE A 95 -15.74 -1.43 2.68
N VAL A 96 -16.39 -1.09 3.78
CA VAL A 96 -17.40 -0.04 3.87
C VAL A 96 -17.00 0.97 4.93
N VAL A 97 -17.11 2.26 4.61
CA VAL A 97 -16.81 3.36 5.53
C VAL A 97 -18.01 4.29 5.67
N GLY A 98 -18.43 4.54 6.90
CA GLY A 98 -19.52 5.47 7.21
C GLY A 98 -19.00 6.82 7.72
N PRO A 99 -19.77 7.91 7.59
CA PRO A 99 -19.50 9.17 8.29
C PRO A 99 -19.94 9.13 9.77
N THR A 100 -20.83 8.20 10.11
CA THR A 100 -21.41 7.98 11.44
C THR A 100 -21.51 6.47 11.73
N LEU A 101 -21.75 6.13 12.98
CA LEU A 101 -22.05 4.76 13.39
C LEU A 101 -23.48 4.39 12.99
N ASN A 102 -23.64 3.28 12.26
CA ASN A 102 -24.93 2.68 11.94
C ASN A 102 -24.88 1.17 12.24
N ALA A 103 -25.69 0.73 13.21
CA ALA A 103 -25.67 -0.67 13.67
C ALA A 103 -26.13 -1.66 12.60
N GLU A 104 -27.17 -1.33 11.83
CA GLU A 104 -27.70 -2.19 10.78
C GLU A 104 -26.67 -2.35 9.62
N ALA A 105 -25.92 -1.29 9.30
CA ALA A 105 -24.83 -1.37 8.34
C ALA A 105 -23.70 -2.28 8.87
N ALA A 106 -23.34 -2.20 10.15
CA ALA A 106 -22.37 -3.09 10.79
C ALA A 106 -22.81 -4.55 10.71
N GLU A 107 -24.07 -4.85 11.04
CA GLU A 107 -24.64 -6.19 10.93
C GLU A 107 -24.62 -6.71 9.48
N THR A 108 -25.00 -5.88 8.52
CA THR A 108 -24.98 -6.21 7.09
C THR A 108 -23.56 -6.56 6.63
N CYS A 109 -22.57 -5.77 6.99
CA CYS A 109 -21.16 -6.02 6.70
C CYS A 109 -20.66 -7.31 7.38
N ASN A 110 -21.04 -7.54 8.65
CA ASN A 110 -20.67 -8.76 9.39
C ASN A 110 -21.22 -10.03 8.73
N ARG A 111 -22.49 -10.04 8.29
CA ARG A 111 -23.12 -11.15 7.56
C ARG A 111 -22.40 -11.46 6.24
N ARG A 112 -21.80 -10.45 5.61
CA ARG A 112 -21.12 -10.57 4.33
C ARG A 112 -19.59 -10.72 4.48
N LYS A 113 -19.07 -10.71 5.73
CA LYS A 113 -17.64 -10.78 6.05
C LYS A 113 -16.82 -9.67 5.35
N VAL A 114 -17.40 -8.47 5.29
CA VAL A 114 -16.76 -7.25 4.78
C VAL A 114 -16.44 -6.34 5.97
N PRO A 115 -15.24 -5.75 6.09
CA PRO A 115 -14.93 -4.79 7.16
C PRO A 115 -15.84 -3.56 7.07
N TYR A 116 -16.24 -3.04 8.23
CA TYR A 116 -16.96 -1.77 8.34
C TYR A 116 -16.18 -0.83 9.25
N SER A 117 -15.93 0.40 8.79
CA SER A 117 -15.29 1.47 9.57
C SER A 117 -16.26 2.64 9.74
N PRO A 118 -17.07 2.67 10.80
CA PRO A 118 -17.98 3.77 11.08
C PRO A 118 -17.27 5.01 11.57
N GLY A 119 -17.81 6.19 11.24
CA GLY A 119 -17.40 7.47 11.81
C GLY A 119 -17.80 7.55 13.27
N CYS A 120 -16.82 7.77 14.15
CA CYS A 120 -16.98 7.96 15.58
C CYS A 120 -16.29 9.27 15.98
N GLY A 121 -16.98 10.10 16.78
CA GLY A 121 -16.45 11.38 17.29
C GLY A 121 -16.27 11.39 18.80
N SER A 122 -16.57 10.29 19.50
CA SER A 122 -16.47 10.17 20.94
C SER A 122 -16.01 8.78 21.38
N ALA A 123 -15.49 8.68 22.62
CA ALA A 123 -15.09 7.39 23.19
C ALA A 123 -16.28 6.41 23.32
N THR A 124 -17.49 6.95 23.59
CA THR A 124 -18.72 6.14 23.66
C THR A 124 -19.07 5.51 22.31
N GLU A 125 -19.01 6.28 21.22
CA GLU A 125 -19.27 5.74 19.88
C GLU A 125 -18.23 4.72 19.46
N ILE A 126 -16.97 4.92 19.82
CA ILE A 126 -15.90 3.94 19.61
C ILE A 126 -16.21 2.62 20.32
N GLN A 127 -16.63 2.69 21.58
CA GLN A 127 -17.02 1.51 22.36
C GLN A 127 -18.21 0.78 21.72
N GLN A 128 -19.25 1.51 21.34
CA GLN A 128 -20.42 0.95 20.65
C GLN A 128 -20.06 0.30 19.31
N ALA A 129 -19.14 0.89 18.56
CA ALA A 129 -18.64 0.29 17.33
C ALA A 129 -17.94 -1.05 17.58
N HIS A 130 -17.13 -1.16 18.63
CA HIS A 130 -16.48 -2.42 19.02
C HIS A 130 -17.49 -3.51 19.42
N GLU A 131 -18.56 -3.15 20.15
CA GLU A 131 -19.63 -4.09 20.51
C GLU A 131 -20.34 -4.65 19.28
N LEU A 132 -20.35 -3.90 18.16
CA LEU A 132 -20.85 -4.33 16.88
C LEU A 132 -19.79 -5.10 16.03
N GLY A 133 -18.62 -5.41 16.58
CA GLY A 133 -17.58 -6.19 15.92
C GLY A 133 -16.75 -5.41 14.91
N VAL A 134 -16.64 -4.08 15.07
CA VAL A 134 -15.77 -3.23 14.23
C VAL A 134 -14.32 -3.38 14.69
N GLU A 135 -13.39 -3.68 13.78
CA GLU A 135 -11.97 -3.80 14.09
C GLU A 135 -11.24 -2.46 14.01
N ILE A 136 -11.57 -1.64 13.00
CA ILE A 136 -10.95 -0.31 12.80
C ILE A 136 -12.07 0.72 12.77
N VAL A 137 -12.08 1.61 13.74
CA VAL A 137 -13.03 2.73 13.78
C VAL A 137 -12.47 3.93 13.03
N LYS A 138 -13.31 4.59 12.25
CA LYS A 138 -12.97 5.87 11.63
C LYS A 138 -13.18 6.99 12.65
N LEU A 139 -12.13 7.72 13.01
CA LEU A 139 -12.29 8.97 13.77
C LEU A 139 -12.71 10.07 12.79
N PHE A 140 -13.95 10.59 12.94
CA PHE A 140 -14.50 11.59 12.00
C PHE A 140 -15.46 12.56 12.70
N PRO A 141 -15.31 13.86 12.41
CA PRO A 141 -14.23 14.54 11.67
C PRO A 141 -12.97 14.69 12.54
N GLY A 142 -11.87 13.99 12.17
CA GLY A 142 -10.72 13.75 13.04
C GLY A 142 -10.08 15.00 13.65
N GLY A 143 -9.83 16.03 12.84
CA GLY A 143 -9.25 17.29 13.33
C GLY A 143 -10.15 18.03 14.30
N GLN A 144 -11.46 18.08 14.03
CA GLN A 144 -12.44 18.83 14.81
C GLN A 144 -12.77 18.17 16.16
N VAL A 145 -12.66 16.83 16.26
CA VAL A 145 -12.92 16.11 17.53
C VAL A 145 -11.70 16.07 18.47
N GLY A 146 -10.60 16.73 18.10
CA GLY A 146 -9.44 16.88 18.98
C GLY A 146 -8.11 16.39 18.39
N GLY A 147 -8.09 15.94 17.15
CA GLY A 147 -6.85 15.61 16.44
C GLY A 147 -6.07 14.45 17.07
N PRO A 148 -4.74 14.42 16.89
CA PRO A 148 -3.86 13.41 17.46
C PRO A 148 -3.97 13.28 18.99
N ALA A 149 -4.27 14.40 19.70
CA ALA A 149 -4.43 14.39 21.14
C ALA A 149 -5.62 13.54 21.59
N PHE A 150 -6.72 13.55 20.84
CA PHE A 150 -7.88 12.68 21.10
C PHE A 150 -7.51 11.20 20.98
N VAL A 151 -6.80 10.82 19.90
CA VAL A 151 -6.34 9.43 19.71
C VAL A 151 -5.49 8.97 20.90
N LYS A 152 -4.52 9.77 21.29
CA LYS A 152 -3.65 9.48 22.45
C LYS A 152 -4.44 9.32 23.75
N ALA A 153 -5.42 10.21 23.98
CA ALA A 153 -6.26 10.16 25.18
C ALA A 153 -7.14 8.90 25.24
N VAL A 154 -7.74 8.49 24.11
CA VAL A 154 -8.56 7.27 24.04
C VAL A 154 -7.68 6.02 24.21
N LYS A 155 -6.49 5.98 23.61
CA LYS A 155 -5.59 4.83 23.73
C LYS A 155 -4.97 4.66 25.11
N GLY A 156 -4.99 5.67 25.97
CA GLY A 156 -4.54 5.54 27.35
C GLY A 156 -5.28 4.43 28.11
N PRO A 157 -6.60 4.55 28.32
CA PRO A 157 -7.40 3.51 28.96
C PRO A 157 -7.72 2.31 28.05
N SER A 158 -7.67 2.47 26.72
CA SER A 158 -8.09 1.45 25.75
C SER A 158 -7.02 1.23 24.68
N PRO A 159 -5.84 0.66 25.01
CA PRO A 159 -4.72 0.51 24.09
C PRO A 159 -4.99 -0.44 22.90
N TRP A 160 -5.99 -1.31 23.03
CA TRP A 160 -6.42 -2.25 21.98
C TRP A 160 -7.22 -1.60 20.85
N VAL A 161 -7.70 -0.35 21.02
CA VAL A 161 -8.52 0.33 20.01
C VAL A 161 -7.71 0.64 18.76
N SER A 162 -8.24 0.31 17.58
CA SER A 162 -7.65 0.64 16.30
C SER A 162 -8.40 1.79 15.65
N ILE A 163 -7.71 2.91 15.45
CA ILE A 163 -8.30 4.18 14.99
C ILE A 163 -7.68 4.58 13.65
N MET A 164 -8.55 4.93 12.70
CA MET A 164 -8.23 5.51 11.41
C MET A 164 -8.85 6.90 11.30
N PRO A 165 -8.11 7.99 11.62
CA PRO A 165 -8.62 9.35 11.47
C PRO A 165 -8.85 9.70 10.01
N THR A 166 -9.94 10.45 9.76
CA THR A 166 -10.26 11.03 8.46
C THR A 166 -10.80 12.44 8.68
N GLY A 167 -10.35 13.40 7.85
CA GLY A 167 -10.59 14.83 8.08
C GLY A 167 -9.61 15.42 9.08
N GLY A 168 -8.88 16.47 8.65
CA GLY A 168 -7.80 17.05 9.42
C GLY A 168 -6.48 16.26 9.35
N VAL A 169 -6.35 15.36 8.37
CA VAL A 169 -5.10 14.68 8.03
C VAL A 169 -4.55 15.32 6.75
N ASP A 170 -3.42 15.97 6.86
CA ASP A 170 -2.72 16.54 5.70
C ASP A 170 -1.70 15.53 5.13
N ALA A 171 -1.51 15.58 3.80
CA ALA A 171 -0.52 14.76 3.10
C ALA A 171 0.90 15.38 3.26
N THR A 172 1.38 15.49 4.51
CA THR A 172 2.70 16.00 4.89
C THR A 172 3.32 15.10 5.95
N GLU A 173 4.65 15.06 5.97
CA GLU A 173 5.39 14.23 6.95
C GLU A 173 5.01 14.58 8.39
N GLU A 174 4.90 15.87 8.70
CA GLU A 174 4.55 16.36 10.04
C GLU A 174 3.18 15.83 10.49
N SER A 175 2.15 16.00 9.66
CA SER A 175 0.79 15.56 9.98
C SER A 175 0.72 14.04 10.14
N ILE A 176 1.28 13.28 9.20
CA ILE A 176 1.28 11.81 9.23
C ILE A 176 2.01 11.31 10.48
N THR A 177 3.19 11.86 10.77
CA THR A 177 3.96 11.49 11.96
C THR A 177 3.18 11.76 13.25
N ALA A 178 2.54 12.92 13.36
CA ALA A 178 1.75 13.27 14.54
C ALA A 178 0.60 12.29 14.79
N TRP A 179 -0.13 11.90 13.76
CA TRP A 179 -1.24 10.95 13.88
C TRP A 179 -0.77 9.52 14.20
N ILE A 180 0.26 9.03 13.51
CA ILE A 180 0.80 7.67 13.74
C ILE A 180 1.41 7.55 15.13
N GLN A 181 2.20 8.54 15.57
CA GLN A 181 2.79 8.54 16.91
C GLN A 181 1.74 8.70 18.04
N ALA A 182 0.58 9.29 17.73
CA ALA A 182 -0.55 9.29 18.65
C ALA A 182 -1.23 7.92 18.78
N GLY A 183 -0.92 6.98 17.88
CA GLY A 183 -1.42 5.62 17.90
C GLY A 183 -2.49 5.30 16.86
N ALA A 184 -2.68 6.15 15.83
CA ALA A 184 -3.50 5.80 14.68
C ALA A 184 -2.88 4.62 13.93
N VAL A 185 -3.71 3.66 13.50
CA VAL A 185 -3.25 2.47 12.77
C VAL A 185 -3.20 2.69 11.27
N ALA A 186 -4.04 3.58 10.75
CA ALA A 186 -4.07 4.01 9.37
C ALA A 186 -4.67 5.42 9.29
N LEU A 187 -4.55 6.08 8.14
CA LEU A 187 -4.98 7.46 7.91
C LEU A 187 -5.83 7.54 6.65
N GLY A 188 -7.07 8.02 6.76
CA GLY A 188 -7.92 8.34 5.61
C GLY A 188 -7.59 9.74 5.09
N ILE A 189 -6.98 9.83 3.90
CA ILE A 189 -6.53 11.10 3.32
C ILE A 189 -7.29 11.38 2.03
N GLY A 190 -8.10 12.44 2.03
CA GLY A 190 -8.94 12.82 0.90
C GLY A 190 -8.28 13.88 0.00
N SER A 191 -8.92 15.06 -0.10
CA SER A 191 -8.54 16.15 -1.01
C SER A 191 -7.12 16.72 -0.82
N LYS A 192 -6.47 16.43 0.29
CA LYS A 192 -5.07 16.78 0.52
C LYS A 192 -4.10 15.86 -0.24
N LEU A 193 -4.53 14.66 -0.58
CA LEU A 193 -3.78 13.66 -1.34
C LEU A 193 -4.22 13.65 -2.81
N VAL A 194 -5.52 13.43 -3.05
CA VAL A 194 -6.14 13.50 -4.38
C VAL A 194 -6.82 14.85 -4.51
N SER A 195 -6.05 15.90 -4.83
CA SER A 195 -6.57 17.27 -4.90
C SER A 195 -7.31 17.51 -6.20
N LYS A 196 -8.35 18.38 -6.14
CA LYS A 196 -9.12 18.78 -7.32
C LYS A 196 -8.25 19.43 -8.39
N ASP A 197 -7.25 20.22 -7.97
CA ASP A 197 -6.35 20.93 -8.88
C ASP A 197 -5.46 19.97 -9.67
N LEU A 198 -4.88 18.96 -9.02
CA LEU A 198 -4.08 17.94 -9.69
C LEU A 198 -4.93 17.09 -10.65
N VAL A 199 -6.13 16.70 -10.22
CA VAL A 199 -7.07 15.96 -11.09
C VAL A 199 -7.48 16.80 -12.30
N ALA A 200 -7.81 18.08 -12.10
CA ALA A 200 -8.20 18.97 -13.20
C ALA A 200 -7.04 19.25 -14.17
N ALA A 201 -5.80 19.26 -13.68
CA ALA A 201 -4.60 19.39 -14.49
C ALA A 201 -4.19 18.09 -15.21
N GLY A 202 -4.80 16.94 -14.86
CA GLY A 202 -4.38 15.63 -15.34
C GLY A 202 -3.01 15.19 -14.81
N ASP A 203 -2.56 15.79 -13.70
CA ASP A 203 -1.26 15.51 -13.10
C ASP A 203 -1.32 14.31 -12.12
N PHE A 204 -1.52 13.13 -12.68
CA PHE A 204 -1.59 11.88 -11.93
C PHE A 204 -0.22 11.43 -11.42
N ASP A 205 0.86 11.90 -12.02
CA ASP A 205 2.22 11.66 -11.55
C ASP A 205 2.46 12.35 -10.19
N ALA A 206 2.00 13.58 -10.03
CA ALA A 206 2.07 14.26 -8.74
C ALA A 206 1.21 13.57 -7.66
N ILE A 207 0.05 13.00 -8.02
CA ILE A 207 -0.76 12.17 -7.11
C ILE A 207 0.01 10.92 -6.70
N ARG A 208 0.61 10.20 -7.66
CA ARG A 208 1.46 9.02 -7.40
C ARG A 208 2.59 9.36 -6.42
N ASP A 209 3.33 10.43 -6.67
CA ASP A 209 4.47 10.80 -5.84
C ASP A 209 4.05 11.19 -4.42
N LYS A 210 2.96 11.92 -4.26
CA LYS A 210 2.37 12.19 -2.94
C LYS A 210 1.95 10.92 -2.19
N VAL A 211 1.31 9.97 -2.87
CA VAL A 211 0.92 8.68 -2.26
C VAL A 211 2.16 7.93 -1.79
N LYS A 212 3.19 7.86 -2.63
CA LYS A 212 4.48 7.21 -2.31
C LYS A 212 5.13 7.83 -1.07
N ASP A 213 5.18 9.15 -1.00
CA ASP A 213 5.75 9.86 0.14
C ASP A 213 4.94 9.60 1.42
N CYS A 214 3.60 9.66 1.34
CA CYS A 214 2.73 9.35 2.48
C CYS A 214 2.93 7.92 3.00
N LEU A 215 3.04 6.93 2.10
CA LEU A 215 3.33 5.54 2.47
C LEU A 215 4.66 5.42 3.21
N TRP A 216 5.69 6.11 2.74
CA TRP A 216 7.00 6.13 3.39
C TRP A 216 6.96 6.84 4.75
N TRP A 217 6.29 7.99 4.87
CA TRP A 217 6.19 8.72 6.13
C TRP A 217 5.46 7.93 7.22
N VAL A 218 4.45 7.13 6.86
CA VAL A 218 3.82 6.20 7.80
C VAL A 218 4.83 5.18 8.33
N LYS A 219 5.59 4.54 7.45
CA LYS A 219 6.61 3.54 7.82
C LYS A 219 7.69 4.17 8.71
N LYS A 220 8.20 5.33 8.32
CA LYS A 220 9.16 6.11 9.10
C LYS A 220 8.63 6.47 10.49
N ALA A 221 7.37 6.93 10.58
CA ALA A 221 6.72 7.27 11.85
C ALA A 221 6.52 6.05 12.78
N ARG A 222 6.40 4.85 12.21
CA ARG A 222 6.36 3.57 12.92
C ARG A 222 7.75 3.06 13.35
N GLY A 223 8.82 3.74 12.93
CA GLY A 223 10.20 3.31 13.18
C GLY A 223 10.69 2.19 12.25
N GLU A 224 10.03 1.97 11.12
CA GLU A 224 10.46 1.02 10.12
C GLU A 224 11.71 1.52 9.37
N SER A 225 12.61 0.61 9.02
CA SER A 225 13.84 0.95 8.30
C SER A 225 13.55 1.38 6.86
N LEU A 226 14.31 2.37 6.37
CA LEU A 226 14.30 2.75 4.96
C LEU A 226 14.78 1.58 4.06
N PHE A 227 15.78 0.85 4.53
CA PHE A 227 16.30 -0.37 3.91
C PHE A 227 15.56 -1.58 4.49
N VAL A 228 14.74 -2.23 3.67
CA VAL A 228 13.75 -3.22 4.12
C VAL A 228 14.38 -4.58 4.41
N SER A 229 15.06 -5.12 3.40
CA SER A 229 15.62 -6.47 3.45
C SER A 229 16.61 -6.71 2.30
N ILE A 230 17.36 -7.81 2.38
CA ILE A 230 17.95 -8.41 1.19
C ILE A 230 16.81 -9.03 0.38
N GLU A 231 16.62 -8.57 -0.84
CA GLU A 231 15.55 -9.05 -1.72
C GLU A 231 15.98 -10.32 -2.45
N HIS A 232 17.17 -10.30 -3.06
CA HIS A 232 17.79 -11.47 -3.66
C HIS A 232 19.33 -11.35 -3.71
N PRO A 233 20.08 -12.43 -3.63
CA PRO A 233 21.40 -12.53 -4.20
C PRO A 233 21.29 -12.88 -5.69
N GLY A 234 22.17 -12.31 -6.50
CA GLY A 234 22.34 -12.68 -7.90
C GLY A 234 23.55 -13.57 -8.08
N ILE A 235 23.41 -14.68 -8.76
CA ILE A 235 24.51 -15.58 -9.12
C ILE A 235 24.65 -15.76 -10.62
N TYR A 236 25.85 -16.07 -11.06
CA TYR A 236 26.17 -16.22 -12.46
C TYR A 236 26.72 -17.62 -12.72
N PRO A 237 26.33 -18.27 -13.83
CA PRO A 237 26.88 -19.56 -14.21
C PRO A 237 28.37 -19.42 -14.57
N THR A 238 29.09 -20.52 -14.48
CA THR A 238 30.53 -20.59 -14.81
C THR A 238 30.78 -20.98 -16.25
N LYS A 239 29.74 -21.38 -16.98
CA LYS A 239 29.83 -21.80 -18.39
C LYS A 239 28.65 -21.21 -19.20
N ASP A 240 28.82 -21.08 -20.51
CA ASP A 240 27.79 -20.60 -21.44
C ASP A 240 26.52 -21.45 -21.31
N GLY A 241 25.37 -20.80 -21.25
CA GLY A 241 24.08 -21.47 -21.10
C GLY A 241 23.85 -22.14 -19.74
N GLY A 242 24.80 -22.06 -18.83
CA GLY A 242 24.75 -22.78 -17.53
C GLY A 242 23.69 -22.29 -16.54
N GLY A 243 23.11 -21.11 -16.77
CA GLY A 243 22.07 -20.56 -15.89
C GLY A 243 20.81 -21.43 -15.81
N GLN A 244 20.41 -22.03 -16.93
CA GLN A 244 19.27 -22.95 -16.94
C GLN A 244 19.54 -24.20 -16.08
N GLU A 245 20.71 -24.82 -16.23
CA GLU A 245 21.12 -26.00 -15.44
C GLU A 245 21.18 -25.70 -13.94
N VAL A 246 21.73 -24.53 -13.57
CA VAL A 246 21.76 -24.08 -12.16
C VAL A 246 20.35 -23.89 -11.63
N ALA A 247 19.46 -23.23 -12.39
CA ALA A 247 18.09 -23.00 -11.98
C ALA A 247 17.31 -24.31 -11.78
N GLU A 248 17.43 -25.24 -12.74
CA GLU A 248 16.81 -26.57 -12.66
C GLU A 248 17.29 -27.36 -11.46
N TRP A 249 18.58 -27.28 -11.15
CA TRP A 249 19.13 -27.95 -9.96
C TRP A 249 18.46 -27.47 -8.67
N TYR A 250 18.31 -26.12 -8.49
CA TYR A 250 17.61 -25.57 -7.33
C TYR A 250 16.13 -25.97 -7.30
N ALA A 251 15.45 -25.88 -8.44
CA ALA A 251 14.04 -26.24 -8.55
C ALA A 251 13.81 -27.73 -8.20
N GLN A 252 14.62 -28.64 -8.75
CA GLN A 252 14.48 -30.08 -8.53
C GLN A 252 14.90 -30.49 -7.11
N THR A 253 15.99 -29.89 -6.60
CA THR A 253 16.55 -30.30 -5.28
C THR A 253 15.65 -29.85 -4.12
N PHE A 254 15.05 -28.64 -4.23
CA PHE A 254 14.31 -28.03 -3.12
C PHE A 254 12.81 -27.88 -3.38
N GLY A 255 12.33 -28.25 -4.58
CA GLY A 255 10.94 -28.07 -4.97
C GLY A 255 10.55 -26.60 -5.20
N PHE A 256 11.51 -25.75 -5.58
CA PHE A 256 11.26 -24.32 -5.78
C PHE A 256 10.61 -24.05 -7.14
N ASP A 257 9.80 -23.01 -7.18
CA ASP A 257 9.25 -22.47 -8.42
C ASP A 257 10.31 -21.74 -9.24
N MET A 258 10.20 -21.86 -10.56
CA MET A 258 11.13 -21.26 -11.50
C MET A 258 10.40 -20.28 -12.41
N LYS A 259 10.78 -19.00 -12.39
CA LYS A 259 10.25 -17.97 -13.28
C LYS A 259 11.32 -17.52 -14.27
N VAL A 260 11.19 -17.94 -15.51
CA VAL A 260 12.14 -17.63 -16.58
C VAL A 260 11.86 -16.25 -17.17
N GLY A 261 12.81 -15.32 -17.04
CA GLY A 261 12.84 -14.02 -17.70
C GLY A 261 13.68 -14.03 -18.98
N ASN A 262 13.93 -12.85 -19.54
CA ASN A 262 14.73 -12.72 -20.78
C ASN A 262 16.21 -13.07 -20.56
N SER A 263 16.84 -12.44 -19.59
CA SER A 263 18.28 -12.59 -19.28
C SER A 263 18.57 -13.34 -17.98
N THR A 264 17.56 -13.51 -17.12
CA THR A 264 17.67 -14.11 -15.78
C THR A 264 16.55 -15.10 -15.52
N ILE A 265 16.77 -15.98 -14.55
CA ILE A 265 15.79 -16.92 -14.02
C ILE A 265 15.69 -16.67 -12.53
N PHE A 266 14.48 -16.46 -12.02
CA PHE A 266 14.22 -16.33 -10.60
C PHE A 266 13.74 -17.67 -10.01
N ILE A 267 14.37 -18.06 -8.91
CA ILE A 267 13.99 -19.24 -8.12
C ILE A 267 13.44 -18.77 -6.80
N SER A 268 12.27 -19.26 -6.41
CA SER A 268 11.63 -18.92 -5.14
C SER A 268 10.84 -20.11 -4.59
N GLY A 269 10.73 -20.18 -3.26
CA GLY A 269 9.76 -21.02 -2.57
C GLY A 269 8.57 -20.18 -2.09
N ASP A 270 7.82 -20.73 -1.13
CA ASP A 270 6.66 -20.05 -0.50
C ASP A 270 7.02 -18.82 0.35
N GLY A 271 8.32 -18.66 0.66
CA GLY A 271 8.85 -17.54 1.44
C GLY A 271 9.07 -16.27 0.61
N LYS A 272 9.52 -15.19 1.28
CA LYS A 272 9.78 -13.89 0.64
C LYS A 272 11.15 -13.79 -0.06
N GLY A 273 12.07 -14.72 0.18
CA GLY A 273 13.39 -14.72 -0.44
C GLY A 273 13.36 -15.34 -1.83
N ARG A 274 14.21 -14.84 -2.72
CA ARG A 274 14.43 -15.43 -4.04
C ARG A 274 15.90 -15.37 -4.44
N LEU A 275 16.29 -16.20 -5.39
CA LEU A 275 17.60 -16.22 -6.00
C LEU A 275 17.46 -15.78 -7.47
N GLU A 276 18.27 -14.84 -7.90
CA GLU A 276 18.38 -14.46 -9.30
C GLU A 276 19.56 -15.19 -9.95
N ILE A 277 19.31 -15.88 -11.04
CA ILE A 277 20.32 -16.63 -11.80
C ILE A 277 20.42 -16.06 -13.20
N ALA A 278 21.58 -15.52 -13.56
CA ALA A 278 21.83 -15.09 -14.93
C ALA A 278 21.86 -16.31 -15.85
N LYS A 279 21.30 -16.18 -17.07
CA LYS A 279 21.32 -17.28 -18.06
C LYS A 279 22.71 -17.56 -18.58
N GLU A 280 23.50 -16.52 -18.74
CA GLU A 280 24.84 -16.58 -19.29
C GLU A 280 25.89 -16.07 -18.30
N PRO A 281 27.14 -16.55 -18.39
CA PRO A 281 28.25 -15.99 -17.65
C PRO A 281 28.41 -14.50 -18.00
N THR A 282 28.75 -13.70 -17.01
CA THR A 282 29.14 -12.30 -17.20
C THR A 282 30.48 -12.05 -16.54
N ALA A 283 31.17 -10.98 -16.94
CA ALA A 283 32.38 -10.51 -16.26
C ALA A 283 32.06 -9.90 -14.88
N ASP A 284 30.80 -9.58 -14.64
CA ASP A 284 30.33 -9.05 -13.37
C ASP A 284 30.32 -10.13 -12.29
N LYS A 285 30.69 -9.73 -11.11
CA LYS A 285 30.58 -10.60 -9.93
C LYS A 285 29.12 -10.71 -9.49
N ALA A 286 28.82 -11.77 -8.75
CA ALA A 286 27.55 -11.91 -8.06
C ALA A 286 27.18 -10.64 -7.29
N HIS A 287 25.91 -10.38 -7.17
CA HIS A 287 25.40 -9.17 -6.55
C HIS A 287 24.41 -9.45 -5.42
N VAL A 288 24.17 -8.42 -4.59
CA VAL A 288 23.15 -8.42 -3.54
C VAL A 288 22.18 -7.28 -3.84
N CYS A 289 20.89 -7.60 -3.86
CA CYS A 289 19.82 -6.63 -4.01
C CYS A 289 19.24 -6.25 -2.65
N VAL A 290 19.22 -4.95 -2.36
CA VAL A 290 18.62 -4.38 -1.16
C VAL A 290 17.30 -3.70 -1.52
N LEU A 291 16.21 -4.19 -0.94
CA LEU A 291 14.88 -3.61 -1.10
C LEU A 291 14.75 -2.35 -0.26
N VAL A 292 14.13 -1.30 -0.82
CA VAL A 292 13.93 -0.02 -0.13
C VAL A 292 12.48 0.43 -0.17
N HIS A 293 12.02 1.10 0.88
CA HIS A 293 10.66 1.65 0.94
C HIS A 293 10.46 2.90 0.08
N ASN A 294 11.48 3.73 -0.05
CA ASN A 294 11.47 4.92 -0.89
C ASN A 294 12.83 5.07 -1.57
N PHE A 295 12.85 5.00 -2.89
CA PHE A 295 14.08 4.97 -3.67
C PHE A 295 14.86 6.29 -3.57
N GLU A 296 14.19 7.42 -3.72
CA GLU A 296 14.82 8.73 -3.71
C GLU A 296 15.42 9.06 -2.34
N GLN A 297 14.71 8.71 -1.27
CA GLN A 297 15.22 8.87 0.10
C GLN A 297 16.40 7.93 0.37
N ALA A 298 16.39 6.71 -0.16
CA ALA A 298 17.50 5.77 0.01
C ALA A 298 18.75 6.22 -0.74
N VAL A 299 18.59 6.76 -1.95
CA VAL A 299 19.70 7.37 -2.70
C VAL A 299 20.26 8.55 -1.91
N ALA A 300 19.42 9.50 -1.48
CA ALA A 300 19.85 10.67 -0.73
C ALA A 300 20.54 10.31 0.60
N ASP A 301 20.05 9.30 1.32
CA ASP A 301 20.67 8.82 2.56
C ASP A 301 22.07 8.23 2.31
N LEU A 302 22.24 7.43 1.26
CA LEU A 302 23.55 6.85 0.91
C LEU A 302 24.53 7.95 0.44
N GLU A 303 24.09 8.89 -0.40
CA GLU A 303 24.90 10.01 -0.85
C GLU A 303 25.34 10.91 0.31
N ALA A 304 24.46 11.18 1.27
CA ALA A 304 24.79 11.94 2.48
C ALA A 304 25.85 11.22 3.34
N ARG A 305 25.96 9.91 3.25
CA ARG A 305 27.01 9.10 3.88
C ARG A 305 28.26 8.90 3.02
N GLY A 306 28.34 9.59 1.87
CA GLY A 306 29.47 9.52 0.95
C GLY A 306 29.52 8.25 0.09
N ILE A 307 28.41 7.53 -0.04
CA ILE A 307 28.29 6.33 -0.89
C ILE A 307 27.72 6.74 -2.24
N GLU A 308 28.52 6.62 -3.28
CA GLU A 308 28.14 6.98 -4.65
C GLU A 308 27.37 5.86 -5.35
N LEU A 309 26.39 6.24 -6.18
CA LEU A 309 25.60 5.32 -7.00
C LEU A 309 25.88 5.52 -8.49
N GLU A 310 25.64 4.48 -9.27
CA GLU A 310 25.57 4.53 -10.73
C GLU A 310 24.25 5.18 -11.16
N GLU A 311 24.11 5.48 -12.45
CA GLU A 311 22.88 5.99 -13.03
C GLU A 311 21.71 5.03 -12.78
N ALA A 312 20.60 5.55 -12.28
CA ALA A 312 19.46 4.75 -11.91
C ALA A 312 18.66 4.27 -13.13
N THR A 313 18.28 3.01 -13.13
CA THR A 313 17.23 2.49 -14.00
C THR A 313 15.87 2.87 -13.43
N VAL A 314 15.11 3.67 -14.16
CA VAL A 314 13.78 4.15 -13.75
C VAL A 314 12.72 3.63 -14.72
N LYS A 315 11.75 2.89 -14.18
CA LYS A 315 10.54 2.44 -14.87
C LYS A 315 9.32 2.75 -13.98
N PRO A 316 8.10 2.84 -14.50
CA PRO A 316 6.91 3.20 -13.72
C PRO A 316 6.71 2.38 -12.43
N ALA A 317 7.02 1.09 -12.48
CA ALA A 317 6.85 0.16 -11.35
C ALA A 317 8.18 -0.45 -10.87
N LEU A 318 9.31 0.18 -11.15
CA LEU A 318 10.62 -0.33 -10.71
C LEU A 318 11.67 0.78 -10.78
N LYS A 319 12.43 0.95 -9.70
CA LYS A 319 13.64 1.79 -9.68
C LYS A 319 14.78 0.99 -9.09
N ALA A 320 15.95 1.04 -9.73
CA ALA A 320 17.14 0.35 -9.26
C ALA A 320 18.38 1.19 -9.54
N ALA A 321 19.38 1.14 -8.66
CA ALA A 321 20.69 1.72 -8.88
C ALA A 321 21.76 0.90 -8.18
N TYR A 322 22.87 0.63 -8.86
CA TYR A 322 24.05 0.02 -8.25
C TYR A 322 24.87 1.04 -7.47
N LEU A 323 25.46 0.60 -6.38
CA LEU A 323 26.55 1.32 -5.74
C LEU A 323 27.77 1.23 -6.64
N LYS A 324 28.53 2.34 -6.79
CA LYS A 324 29.78 2.35 -7.56
C LYS A 324 30.86 1.45 -6.95
N ALA A 325 30.93 1.41 -5.63
CA ALA A 325 31.83 0.53 -4.89
C ALA A 325 31.16 -0.81 -4.60
N ALA A 326 31.91 -1.90 -4.75
CA ALA A 326 31.49 -3.19 -4.26
C ALA A 326 31.57 -3.26 -2.72
N ASP A 327 30.92 -4.26 -2.12
CA ASP A 327 31.07 -4.55 -0.71
C ASP A 327 32.50 -5.01 -0.37
N PRO A 328 32.90 -5.13 0.91
CA PRO A 328 34.23 -5.59 1.30
C PRO A 328 34.61 -6.99 0.79
N ALA A 329 33.64 -7.85 0.46
CA ALA A 329 33.87 -9.15 -0.14
C ALA A 329 33.98 -9.11 -1.67
N GLY A 330 33.71 -7.94 -2.25
CA GLY A 330 33.82 -7.68 -3.69
C GLY A 330 32.56 -7.99 -4.48
N TYR A 331 31.40 -8.13 -3.81
CA TYR A 331 30.10 -8.27 -4.48
C TYR A 331 29.53 -6.90 -4.85
N ARG A 332 28.89 -6.80 -5.98
CA ARG A 332 28.10 -5.62 -6.34
C ARG A 332 26.86 -5.53 -5.46
N VAL A 333 26.45 -4.33 -5.11
CA VAL A 333 25.22 -4.09 -4.35
C VAL A 333 24.35 -3.13 -5.13
N HIS A 334 23.05 -3.39 -5.21
CA HIS A 334 22.11 -2.42 -5.77
C HIS A 334 20.86 -2.24 -4.90
N LEU A 335 20.31 -1.03 -4.97
CA LEU A 335 19.00 -0.73 -4.41
C LEU A 335 17.91 -1.17 -5.38
N LEU A 336 16.78 -1.61 -4.85
CA LEU A 336 15.57 -1.88 -5.60
C LEU A 336 14.37 -1.28 -4.88
N TRP A 337 13.58 -0.49 -5.60
CA TRP A 337 12.22 -0.17 -5.23
C TRP A 337 11.26 -0.82 -6.23
N ASN A 338 10.30 -1.58 -5.70
CA ASN A 338 9.28 -2.24 -6.50
C ASN A 338 7.98 -2.30 -5.69
N PRO A 339 6.93 -1.55 -6.07
CA PRO A 339 5.69 -1.45 -5.31
C PRO A 339 4.92 -2.78 -5.21
N SER A 340 5.29 -3.79 -5.99
CA SER A 340 4.67 -5.12 -5.88
C SER A 340 5.28 -6.00 -4.78
N VAL A 341 6.45 -5.62 -4.23
CA VAL A 341 7.16 -6.38 -3.20
C VAL A 341 7.50 -5.55 -1.95
N THR A 342 7.40 -4.21 -2.03
CA THR A 342 7.45 -3.30 -0.88
C THR A 342 6.05 -3.06 -0.34
#